data_f8562f15fab93b0a58a1ef6aa0cdf210
#
_entry.id   f8562f15fab93b0a58a1ef6aa0cdf210
#
_cell.length_a   1.000
_cell.length_b   1.000
_cell.length_c   1.000
_cell.angle_alpha   90.00
_cell.angle_beta   90.00
_cell.angle_gamma   90.00
#
_symmetry.space_group_name_H-M   'P 1'
#
loop_
_entity.id
_entity.type
_entity.pdbx_description
1 polymer ?
#
loop_
_entity_poly.entity_id
_entity_poly.type
_entity_poly.pdbx_seq_one_letter_code
_entity_poly.pdbx_strand_id
1 'polypeptide(L)'
;MSGSRVSIQTADFDLGQEVAALRAGDKRVGAVCSFVGTVRDRNDGSTIASMELEHYPGMTEKAIEAMIDEAHKRFDILGAHVIHRVGLLQPLDQIMMVAVVSAHRGQSFEACEFLMDYLKTQAPFWKKEQTPEGARWVDARVSDDAALARWGITAPNA
;
A
#
# COMPACT_ATOMS: atom_id res chain seq x y z
N MET A 1 -21.83 0.78 10.59
CA MET A 1 -21.27 0.60 9.27
C MET A 1 -19.82 1.09 9.24
N SER A 2 -19.00 0.35 8.68
CA SER A 2 -17.62 0.75 8.52
C SER A 2 -17.49 1.76 7.39
N GLY A 3 -16.53 2.64 7.48
CA GLY A 3 -16.13 3.46 6.36
C GLY A 3 -15.48 2.62 5.25
N SER A 4 -15.04 3.28 4.21
CA SER A 4 -14.34 2.61 3.12
C SER A 4 -13.03 2.00 3.63
N ARG A 5 -12.69 0.82 3.15
CA ARG A 5 -11.43 0.14 3.48
C ARG A 5 -10.26 0.68 2.67
N VAL A 6 -10.54 1.48 1.65
CA VAL A 6 -9.53 2.03 0.76
C VAL A 6 -9.76 3.53 0.61
N SER A 7 -8.69 4.31 0.74
CA SER A 7 -8.73 5.74 0.45
C SER A 7 -7.56 6.11 -0.44
N ILE A 8 -7.84 6.70 -1.59
CA ILE A 8 -6.84 7.31 -2.47
C ILE A 8 -7.00 8.81 -2.31
N GLN A 9 -5.97 9.49 -1.83
CA GLN A 9 -6.11 10.88 -1.41
C GLN A 9 -4.80 11.65 -1.61
N THR A 10 -4.91 12.96 -1.72
CA THR A 10 -3.73 13.83 -1.74
C THR A 10 -3.29 14.19 -0.33
N ALA A 11 -4.23 14.25 0.61
CA ALA A 11 -3.94 14.63 2.00
C ALA A 11 -3.12 13.57 2.71
N ASP A 12 -2.33 14.03 3.68
CA ASP A 12 -1.60 13.15 4.58
C ASP A 12 -2.57 12.39 5.51
N PHE A 13 -2.03 11.46 6.28
CA PHE A 13 -2.82 10.64 7.20
C PHE A 13 -2.07 10.49 8.52
N ASP A 14 -2.82 10.16 9.57
CA ASP A 14 -2.26 9.88 10.90
C ASP A 14 -2.42 8.39 11.16
N LEU A 15 -1.32 7.66 11.14
CA LEU A 15 -1.33 6.21 11.30
C LEU A 15 -1.98 5.78 12.61
N GLY A 16 -1.68 6.48 13.70
CA GLY A 16 -2.24 6.14 15.01
C GLY A 16 -3.76 6.24 15.04
N GLN A 17 -4.31 7.30 14.44
CA GLN A 17 -5.75 7.47 14.36
C GLN A 17 -6.40 6.42 13.47
N GLU A 18 -5.77 6.09 12.34
CA GLU A 18 -6.31 5.10 11.43
C GLU A 18 -6.32 3.70 12.05
N VAL A 19 -5.26 3.34 12.76
CA VAL A 19 -5.18 2.05 13.45
C VAL A 19 -6.20 2.00 14.59
N ALA A 20 -6.34 3.07 15.36
CA ALA A 20 -7.34 3.12 16.44
C ALA A 20 -8.75 2.93 15.90
N ALA A 21 -9.07 3.56 14.77
CA ALA A 21 -10.37 3.41 14.14
C ALA A 21 -10.59 1.97 13.64
N LEU A 22 -9.56 1.36 13.06
CA LEU A 22 -9.68 0.01 12.50
C LEU A 22 -9.99 -1.04 13.57
N ARG A 23 -9.44 -0.89 14.78
CA ARG A 23 -9.64 -1.85 15.86
C ARG A 23 -10.75 -1.45 16.84
N ALA A 24 -11.39 -0.30 16.63
CA ALA A 24 -12.36 0.22 17.57
C ALA A 24 -13.55 -0.72 17.74
N GLY A 25 -13.87 -1.03 19.00
CA GLY A 25 -15.04 -1.83 19.33
C GLY A 25 -14.96 -3.31 19.04
N ASP A 26 -13.86 -3.80 18.48
CA ASP A 26 -13.70 -5.22 18.18
C ASP A 26 -12.79 -5.88 19.22
N LYS A 27 -13.42 -6.60 20.14
CA LYS A 27 -12.71 -7.25 21.25
C LYS A 27 -11.91 -8.49 20.83
N ARG A 28 -12.06 -8.94 19.59
CA ARG A 28 -11.32 -10.10 19.06
C ARG A 28 -9.91 -9.72 18.61
N VAL A 29 -9.64 -8.42 18.41
CA VAL A 29 -8.35 -7.97 17.92
C VAL A 29 -7.29 -8.15 18.99
N GLY A 30 -6.31 -9.00 18.70
CA GLY A 30 -5.15 -9.23 19.54
C GLY A 30 -3.84 -8.77 18.91
N ALA A 31 -3.88 -8.43 17.61
CA ALA A 31 -2.68 -8.04 16.88
C ALA A 31 -3.01 -7.00 15.82
N VAL A 32 -2.11 -6.04 15.67
CA VAL A 32 -2.15 -5.04 14.60
C VAL A 32 -0.79 -5.06 13.90
N CYS A 33 -0.81 -5.14 12.58
CA CYS A 33 0.39 -4.96 11.78
C CYS A 33 0.14 -3.81 10.81
N SER A 34 1.08 -2.88 10.76
CA SER A 34 0.97 -1.76 9.82
C SER A 34 2.30 -1.53 9.12
N PHE A 35 2.20 -1.01 7.92
CA PHE A 35 3.33 -0.58 7.11
C PHE A 35 3.07 0.82 6.61
N VAL A 36 4.07 1.68 6.67
CA VAL A 36 4.04 3.01 6.08
C VAL A 36 5.22 3.15 5.15
N GLY A 37 4.95 3.56 3.91
CA GLY A 37 5.99 3.91 2.96
C GLY A 37 6.18 5.41 2.93
N THR A 38 7.44 5.85 2.83
CA THR A 38 7.79 7.27 2.77
C THR A 38 8.69 7.54 1.58
N VAL A 39 8.73 8.80 1.15
CA VAL A 39 9.56 9.20 0.03
C VAL A 39 11.01 9.32 0.50
N ARG A 40 11.90 8.57 -0.15
CA ARG A 40 13.34 8.68 0.08
C ARG A 40 13.92 9.75 -0.85
N ASP A 41 15.07 10.30 -0.48
CA ASP A 41 15.77 11.28 -1.29
C ASP A 41 16.64 10.66 -2.40
N ARG A 42 16.66 9.32 -2.52
CA ARG A 42 17.41 8.58 -3.54
C ARG A 42 16.64 7.39 -4.05
N ASN A 43 16.78 7.11 -5.33
CA ASN A 43 16.25 5.91 -5.96
C ASN A 43 17.19 5.50 -7.09
N ASP A 44 17.67 4.23 -7.06
CA ASP A 44 18.61 3.68 -8.04
C ASP A 44 19.86 4.56 -8.21
N GLY A 45 20.38 5.09 -7.10
CA GLY A 45 21.57 5.92 -7.09
C GLY A 45 21.37 7.37 -7.47
N SER A 46 20.16 7.75 -7.91
CA SER A 46 19.83 9.15 -8.25
C SER A 46 19.18 9.86 -7.10
N THR A 47 19.52 11.15 -6.93
CA THR A 47 18.84 12.03 -5.97
C THR A 47 17.44 12.34 -6.45
N ILE A 48 16.47 12.26 -5.54
CA ILE A 48 15.07 12.55 -5.83
C ILE A 48 14.70 13.86 -5.17
N ALA A 49 14.34 14.87 -5.97
CA ALA A 49 13.87 16.16 -5.47
C ALA A 49 12.40 16.07 -5.06
N SER A 50 11.61 15.33 -5.83
CA SER A 50 10.19 15.11 -5.56
C SER A 50 9.72 13.93 -6.38
N MET A 51 8.53 13.41 -6.05
CA MET A 51 7.86 12.46 -6.92
C MET A 51 6.40 12.81 -7.05
N GLU A 52 5.81 12.40 -8.15
CA GLU A 52 4.40 12.58 -8.41
C GLU A 52 3.77 11.22 -8.66
N LEU A 53 2.68 10.95 -7.96
CA LEU A 53 1.93 9.70 -8.10
C LEU A 53 0.61 9.98 -8.77
N GLU A 54 0.28 9.14 -9.73
CA GLU A 54 -1.00 9.15 -10.42
C GLU A 54 -1.66 7.79 -10.30
N HIS A 55 -2.98 7.77 -10.39
CA HIS A 55 -3.75 6.55 -10.30
C HIS A 55 -4.88 6.58 -11.32
N TYR A 56 -5.60 5.48 -11.43
CA TYR A 56 -6.75 5.36 -12.31
C TYR A 56 -8.02 5.43 -11.46
N PRO A 57 -8.65 6.62 -11.34
CA PRO A 57 -9.80 6.79 -10.43
C PRO A 57 -10.89 5.77 -10.67
N GLY A 58 -11.40 5.19 -9.59
CA GLY A 58 -12.39 4.12 -9.64
C GLY A 58 -11.77 2.74 -9.80
N MET A 59 -10.88 2.56 -10.77
CA MET A 59 -10.24 1.27 -11.03
C MET A 59 -9.23 0.90 -9.94
N THR A 60 -8.44 1.87 -9.50
CA THR A 60 -7.44 1.64 -8.44
C THR A 60 -8.12 1.20 -7.15
N GLU A 61 -9.17 1.91 -6.75
CA GLU A 61 -9.91 1.56 -5.53
C GLU A 61 -10.52 0.17 -5.63
N LYS A 62 -11.13 -0.17 -6.77
CA LYS A 62 -11.71 -1.50 -6.98
C LYS A 62 -10.66 -2.60 -6.91
N ALA A 63 -9.51 -2.36 -7.51
CA ALA A 63 -8.42 -3.35 -7.49
C ALA A 63 -7.94 -3.62 -6.06
N ILE A 64 -7.79 -2.57 -5.27
CA ILE A 64 -7.34 -2.72 -3.89
C ILE A 64 -8.42 -3.38 -3.02
N GLU A 65 -9.69 -3.00 -3.20
CA GLU A 65 -10.80 -3.64 -2.49
C GLU A 65 -10.85 -5.14 -2.80
N ALA A 66 -10.69 -5.52 -4.05
CA ALA A 66 -10.67 -6.93 -4.44
C ALA A 66 -9.51 -7.67 -3.76
N MET A 67 -8.37 -7.02 -3.61
CA MET A 67 -7.23 -7.67 -2.97
C MET A 67 -7.40 -7.77 -1.46
N ILE A 68 -8.09 -6.82 -0.83
CA ILE A 68 -8.46 -6.95 0.58
C ILE A 68 -9.42 -8.14 0.75
N ASP A 69 -10.38 -8.31 -0.16
CA ASP A 69 -11.25 -9.48 -0.14
C ASP A 69 -10.45 -10.77 -0.27
N GLU A 70 -9.45 -10.77 -1.16
CA GLU A 70 -8.59 -11.94 -1.32
C GLU A 70 -7.77 -12.21 -0.06
N ALA A 71 -7.31 -11.16 0.61
CA ALA A 71 -6.59 -11.32 1.89
C ALA A 71 -7.49 -11.96 2.95
N HIS A 72 -8.76 -11.59 3.01
CA HIS A 72 -9.71 -12.21 3.93
C HIS A 72 -9.94 -13.68 3.61
N LYS A 73 -9.82 -14.08 2.35
CA LYS A 73 -9.94 -15.49 1.96
C LYS A 73 -8.71 -16.30 2.33
N ARG A 74 -7.53 -15.71 2.23
CA ARG A 74 -6.26 -16.42 2.44
C ARG A 74 -5.83 -16.47 3.90
N PHE A 75 -6.18 -15.44 4.66
CA PHE A 75 -5.68 -15.26 6.02
C PHE A 75 -6.83 -15.03 6.98
N ASP A 76 -6.65 -15.49 8.21
CA ASP A 76 -7.66 -15.30 9.26
C ASP A 76 -7.47 -13.92 9.87
N ILE A 77 -7.96 -12.89 9.17
CA ILE A 77 -7.86 -11.50 9.60
C ILE A 77 -9.25 -10.96 9.91
N LEU A 78 -9.28 -9.92 10.73
CA LEU A 78 -10.53 -9.27 11.15
C LEU A 78 -10.82 -8.00 10.37
N GLY A 79 -9.79 -7.37 9.82
CA GLY A 79 -9.96 -6.21 8.98
C GLY A 79 -8.66 -5.74 8.39
N ALA A 80 -8.77 -4.92 7.34
CA ALA A 80 -7.63 -4.30 6.68
C ALA A 80 -8.04 -2.93 6.16
N HIS A 81 -7.08 -2.01 6.13
CA HIS A 81 -7.29 -0.67 5.63
C HIS A 81 -6.07 -0.21 4.86
N VAL A 82 -6.30 0.39 3.70
CA VAL A 82 -5.24 0.90 2.82
C VAL A 82 -5.52 2.35 2.51
N ILE A 83 -4.54 3.21 2.78
CA ILE A 83 -4.56 4.60 2.33
C ILE A 83 -3.37 4.80 1.42
N HIS A 84 -3.58 5.37 0.24
CA HIS A 84 -2.50 5.68 -0.68
C HIS A 84 -2.64 7.12 -1.15
N ARG A 85 -1.57 7.89 -0.98
CA ARG A 85 -1.54 9.26 -1.44
C ARG A 85 -1.16 9.32 -2.91
N VAL A 86 -1.66 10.34 -3.57
CA VAL A 86 -1.36 10.66 -4.96
C VAL A 86 -1.03 12.15 -5.06
N GLY A 87 -0.53 12.56 -6.21
CA GLY A 87 -0.11 13.93 -6.43
C GLY A 87 1.36 14.12 -6.09
N LEU A 88 1.75 15.34 -5.86
CA LEU A 88 3.14 15.71 -5.64
C LEU A 88 3.56 15.42 -4.20
N LEU A 89 4.65 14.69 -4.03
CA LEU A 89 5.20 14.33 -2.73
C LEU A 89 6.68 14.69 -2.68
N GLN A 90 7.13 15.10 -1.49
CA GLN A 90 8.51 15.50 -1.23
C GLN A 90 9.21 14.43 -0.40
N PRO A 91 10.55 14.38 -0.37
CA PRO A 91 11.25 13.49 0.55
C PRO A 91 10.76 13.66 1.98
N LEU A 92 10.64 12.55 2.71
CA LEU A 92 10.09 12.40 4.04
C LEU A 92 8.57 12.34 4.10
N ASP A 93 7.85 12.74 3.05
CA ASP A 93 6.40 12.62 3.04
C ASP A 93 5.98 11.14 3.11
N GLN A 94 4.88 10.89 3.80
CA GLN A 94 4.26 9.57 3.78
C GLN A 94 3.59 9.35 2.43
N ILE A 95 3.79 8.16 1.87
CA ILE A 95 3.20 7.80 0.58
C ILE A 95 1.91 7.03 0.80
N MET A 96 1.95 6.04 1.68
CA MET A 96 0.83 5.13 1.83
C MET A 96 0.95 4.37 3.16
N MET A 97 -0.16 3.75 3.56
CA MET A 97 -0.17 2.83 4.69
C MET A 97 -1.02 1.62 4.38
N VAL A 98 -0.65 0.50 4.98
CA VAL A 98 -1.49 -0.69 5.08
C VAL A 98 -1.58 -1.03 6.56
N ALA A 99 -2.77 -1.30 7.05
CA ALA A 99 -2.96 -1.78 8.42
C ALA A 99 -3.87 -3.00 8.40
N VAL A 100 -3.51 -4.02 9.16
CA VAL A 100 -4.27 -5.26 9.26
C VAL A 100 -4.46 -5.60 10.73
N VAL A 101 -5.66 -6.00 11.10
CA VAL A 101 -5.96 -6.46 12.45
C VAL A 101 -6.39 -7.93 12.40
N SER A 102 -5.93 -8.70 13.38
CA SER A 102 -6.21 -10.13 13.50
C SER A 102 -6.21 -10.53 14.97
N ALA A 103 -6.64 -11.76 15.25
CA ALA A 103 -6.58 -12.26 16.62
C ALA A 103 -5.13 -12.55 17.03
N HIS A 104 -4.33 -13.09 16.11
CA HIS A 104 -2.95 -13.49 16.37
C HIS A 104 -2.00 -12.88 15.35
N ARG A 105 -0.76 -12.60 15.78
CA ARG A 105 0.20 -11.82 15.00
C ARG A 105 0.58 -12.41 13.64
N GLY A 106 0.64 -13.74 13.54
CA GLY A 106 1.09 -14.38 12.30
C GLY A 106 0.23 -14.01 11.11
N GLN A 107 -1.08 -14.01 11.28
CA GLN A 107 -2.00 -13.69 10.20
C GLN A 107 -1.91 -12.22 9.78
N SER A 108 -1.76 -11.31 10.74
CA SER A 108 -1.63 -9.90 10.40
C SER A 108 -0.31 -9.60 9.71
N PHE A 109 0.80 -10.26 10.10
CA PHE A 109 2.07 -10.11 9.39
C PHE A 109 1.96 -10.57 7.93
N GLU A 110 1.41 -11.78 7.74
CA GLU A 110 1.30 -12.34 6.39
C GLU A 110 0.37 -11.53 5.50
N ALA A 111 -0.78 -11.14 6.01
CA ALA A 111 -1.74 -10.37 5.23
C ALA A 111 -1.20 -8.97 4.88
N CYS A 112 -0.48 -8.34 5.81
CA CYS A 112 0.12 -7.03 5.55
C CYS A 112 1.16 -7.14 4.43
N GLU A 113 2.01 -8.15 4.48
CA GLU A 113 3.03 -8.35 3.44
C GLU A 113 2.38 -8.69 2.10
N PHE A 114 1.35 -9.52 2.09
CA PHE A 114 0.61 -9.84 0.88
C PHE A 114 0.04 -8.59 0.21
N LEU A 115 -0.60 -7.73 1.01
CA LEU A 115 -1.18 -6.50 0.49
C LEU A 115 -0.11 -5.54 -0.04
N MET A 116 1.04 -5.48 0.63
CA MET A 116 2.15 -4.66 0.17
C MET A 116 2.70 -5.15 -1.16
N ASP A 117 2.88 -6.45 -1.31
CA ASP A 117 3.36 -7.03 -2.57
C ASP A 117 2.39 -6.74 -3.71
N TYR A 118 1.10 -6.82 -3.44
CA TYR A 118 0.08 -6.49 -4.42
C TYR A 118 0.14 -5.01 -4.82
N LEU A 119 0.20 -4.11 -3.83
CA LEU A 119 0.23 -2.67 -4.09
C LEU A 119 1.43 -2.26 -4.93
N LYS A 120 2.56 -2.93 -4.73
CA LYS A 120 3.79 -2.64 -5.49
C LYS A 120 3.74 -3.10 -6.93
N THR A 121 2.91 -4.09 -7.26
CA THR A 121 2.99 -4.77 -8.55
C THR A 121 1.71 -4.72 -9.36
N GLN A 122 0.55 -4.75 -8.73
CA GLN A 122 -0.73 -4.94 -9.42
C GLN A 122 -1.67 -3.75 -9.32
N ALA A 123 -1.53 -2.90 -8.32
CA ALA A 123 -2.39 -1.73 -8.22
C ALA A 123 -2.00 -0.70 -9.29
N PRO A 124 -2.99 -0.10 -9.99
CA PRO A 124 -2.69 0.81 -11.10
C PRO A 124 -2.28 2.20 -10.59
N PHE A 125 -1.02 2.29 -10.20
CA PHE A 125 -0.36 3.55 -9.85
C PHE A 125 0.81 3.79 -10.80
N TRP A 126 1.06 5.07 -11.10
CA TRP A 126 2.22 5.49 -11.88
C TRP A 126 3.03 6.47 -11.04
N LYS A 127 4.35 6.31 -11.07
CA LYS A 127 5.26 7.15 -10.30
C LYS A 127 6.22 7.87 -11.24
N LYS A 128 6.30 9.19 -11.10
CA LYS A 128 7.22 10.04 -11.84
C LYS A 128 8.14 10.72 -10.85
N GLU A 129 9.45 10.59 -11.05
CA GLU A 129 10.45 11.17 -10.17
C GLU A 129 11.14 12.35 -10.84
N GLN A 130 11.36 13.43 -10.07
CA GLN A 130 12.20 14.53 -10.49
C GLN A 130 13.62 14.29 -10.01
N THR A 131 14.57 14.25 -10.95
CA THR A 131 15.99 14.06 -10.68
C THR A 131 16.77 15.22 -11.26
N PRO A 132 18.10 15.37 -10.94
CA PRO A 132 18.92 16.39 -11.57
C PRO A 132 18.94 16.30 -13.09
N GLU A 133 18.70 15.11 -13.67
CA GLU A 133 18.65 14.89 -15.11
C GLU A 133 17.25 15.11 -15.71
N GLY A 134 16.28 15.51 -14.89
CA GLY A 134 14.91 15.75 -15.31
C GLY A 134 13.93 14.73 -14.76
N ALA A 135 12.71 14.77 -15.28
CA ALA A 135 11.64 13.87 -14.85
C ALA A 135 11.79 12.49 -15.50
N ARG A 136 11.45 11.44 -14.75
CA ARG A 136 11.42 10.08 -15.30
C ARG A 136 10.29 9.28 -14.67
N TRP A 137 9.68 8.40 -15.46
CA TRP A 137 8.74 7.41 -14.96
C TRP A 137 9.52 6.25 -14.37
N VAL A 138 9.00 5.68 -13.27
CA VAL A 138 9.64 4.56 -12.56
C VAL A 138 8.83 3.30 -12.76
N ASP A 139 9.49 2.25 -13.25
CA ASP A 139 8.87 0.96 -13.48
C ASP A 139 8.97 0.06 -12.25
N ALA A 140 8.10 -0.96 -12.21
CA ALA A 140 8.16 -1.98 -11.17
C ALA A 140 9.49 -2.75 -11.26
N ARG A 141 10.01 -3.18 -10.10
CA ARG A 141 11.28 -3.90 -10.04
C ARG A 141 11.05 -5.40 -10.14
N VAL A 142 12.06 -6.10 -10.63
CA VAL A 142 12.04 -7.56 -10.74
C VAL A 142 11.82 -8.21 -9.36
N SER A 143 12.38 -7.63 -8.30
CA SER A 143 12.20 -8.15 -6.94
C SER A 143 10.74 -8.06 -6.49
N ASP A 144 10.00 -7.06 -6.97
CA ASP A 144 8.57 -6.94 -6.65
C ASP A 144 7.75 -8.03 -7.35
N ASP A 145 8.10 -8.36 -8.60
CA ASP A 145 7.45 -9.45 -9.34
C ASP A 145 7.72 -10.80 -8.67
N ALA A 146 8.94 -11.02 -8.19
CA ALA A 146 9.29 -12.24 -7.47
C ALA A 146 8.50 -12.37 -6.16
N ALA A 147 8.33 -11.25 -5.43
CA ALA A 147 7.54 -11.24 -4.21
C ALA A 147 6.08 -11.58 -4.51
N LEU A 148 5.53 -11.06 -5.61
CA LEU A 148 4.16 -11.35 -6.02
C LEU A 148 3.99 -12.84 -6.38
N ALA A 149 4.97 -13.42 -7.07
CA ALA A 149 4.93 -14.83 -7.46
C ALA A 149 4.85 -15.75 -6.25
N ARG A 150 5.43 -15.36 -5.11
CA ARG A 150 5.35 -16.12 -3.87
C ARG A 150 3.91 -16.39 -3.44
N TRP A 151 2.98 -15.50 -3.79
CA TRP A 151 1.57 -15.64 -3.45
C TRP A 151 0.76 -16.35 -4.54
N GLY A 152 1.44 -16.85 -5.58
CA GLY A 152 0.78 -17.54 -6.69
C GLY A 152 0.09 -16.61 -7.66
N ILE A 153 0.48 -15.34 -7.70
CA ILE A 153 -0.08 -14.35 -8.61
C ILE A 153 0.93 -14.07 -9.71
N THR A 154 0.47 -14.09 -10.96
CA THR A 154 1.32 -13.78 -12.12
C THR A 154 1.12 -12.33 -12.52
N ALA A 155 2.22 -11.61 -12.74
CA ALA A 155 2.15 -10.23 -13.21
C ALA A 155 1.48 -10.20 -14.59
N PRO A 156 0.47 -9.33 -14.80
CA PRO A 156 -0.29 -9.34 -16.05
C PRO A 156 0.50 -8.95 -17.28
N ASN A 157 1.63 -8.28 -17.10
CA ASN A 157 2.47 -7.84 -18.21
C ASN A 157 3.86 -8.47 -18.17
N ALA A 158 3.91 -9.65 -17.65
CA ALA A 158 5.18 -10.38 -17.62
C ALA A 158 5.64 -10.75 -19.03
#